data_6c38f203dc656adfb4ef8ed331f618e9
#
_entry.id   6c38f203dc656adfb4ef8ed331f618e9
#
_cell.length_a   1.000
_cell.length_b   1.000
_cell.length_c   1.000
_cell.angle_alpha   90.00
_cell.angle_beta   90.00
_cell.angle_gamma   90.00
#
_symmetry.space_group_name_H-M   'P 1'
#
loop_
_entity.id
_entity.type
_entity.pdbx_description
1 polymer ?
#
loop_
_entity_poly.entity_id
_entity_poly.type
_entity_poly.pdbx_seq_one_letter_code
_entity_poly.pdbx_strand_id
1 'polypeptide(L)'
;MSVMVAAGRRHLPRGWSDLGRQLAIWFGFAILYQLARGLADRNPAKAFDNGQAVFNFELHVTHRLYELTFQNFVDQRHLLATAVSWTYWNSEFTVVGLAILFVYVRRHDAFIGFRNTILLANLIGLLGYVFMPTAPPRLLGVGFVDQHRDGLVNFAA
;
A
#
# COMPACT_ATOMS: atom_id res chain seq x y z
N MET A 1 18.29 34.15 -5.74
CA MET A 1 18.69 32.77 -5.32
C MET A 1 18.98 32.69 -3.81
N SER A 2 18.17 33.25 -2.93
CA SER A 2 18.73 33.49 -1.60
C SER A 2 17.82 33.13 -0.41
N VAL A 3 16.52 33.33 -0.45
CA VAL A 3 15.67 33.08 0.72
C VAL A 3 15.33 31.60 0.89
N MET A 4 15.02 30.88 -0.19
CA MET A 4 14.71 29.44 -0.13
C MET A 4 15.92 28.59 0.22
N VAL A 5 17.11 28.95 -0.25
CA VAL A 5 18.37 28.22 0.10
C VAL A 5 18.73 28.43 1.57
N ALA A 6 18.52 29.62 2.10
CA ALA A 6 18.75 29.93 3.51
C ALA A 6 17.72 29.23 4.43
N ALA A 7 16.46 29.17 4.04
CA ALA A 7 15.41 28.44 4.78
C ALA A 7 15.68 26.92 4.80
N GLY A 8 16.12 26.33 3.70
CA GLY A 8 16.48 24.91 3.63
C GLY A 8 17.63 24.53 4.54
N ARG A 9 18.63 25.38 4.70
CA ARG A 9 19.77 25.15 5.61
C ARG A 9 19.36 25.20 7.09
N ARG A 10 18.25 25.87 7.42
CA ARG A 10 17.75 26.00 8.80
C ARG A 10 16.85 24.86 9.23
N HIS A 11 16.15 24.19 8.27
CA HIS A 11 15.11 23.21 8.56
C HIS A 11 15.38 21.80 8.04
N LEU A 12 16.30 21.66 7.06
CA LEU A 12 16.65 20.35 6.51
C LEU A 12 17.98 19.84 7.09
N PRO A 13 18.03 18.62 7.62
CA PRO A 13 19.19 18.07 8.31
C PRO A 13 20.50 18.09 7.49
N ARG A 14 20.40 17.83 6.18
CA ARG A 14 21.54 17.81 5.23
C ARG A 14 21.32 18.68 3.99
N GLY A 15 20.38 19.62 4.07
CA GLY A 15 20.09 20.57 2.99
C GLY A 15 19.30 20.00 1.82
N TRP A 16 19.14 20.81 0.77
CA TRP A 16 18.28 20.50 -0.38
C TRP A 16 18.80 19.36 -1.25
N SER A 17 20.11 19.18 -1.35
CA SER A 17 20.72 18.12 -2.15
C SER A 17 20.42 16.72 -1.59
N ASP A 18 20.43 16.58 -0.26
CA ASP A 18 20.06 15.32 0.36
C ASP A 18 18.56 15.06 0.21
N LEU A 19 17.72 16.07 0.44
CA LEU A 19 16.28 15.92 0.22
C LEU A 19 15.98 15.50 -1.23
N GLY A 20 16.58 16.17 -2.22
CA GLY A 20 16.42 15.80 -3.63
C GLY A 20 16.85 14.35 -3.92
N ARG A 21 17.96 13.92 -3.33
CA ARG A 21 18.41 12.52 -3.44
C ARG A 21 17.42 11.54 -2.81
N GLN A 22 16.86 11.85 -1.63
CA GLN A 22 15.87 11.00 -0.98
C GLN A 22 14.59 10.89 -1.81
N LEU A 23 14.10 12.01 -2.33
CA LEU A 23 12.94 12.02 -3.23
C LEU A 23 13.21 11.20 -4.50
N ALA A 24 14.38 11.35 -5.11
CA ALA A 24 14.76 10.55 -6.29
C ALA A 24 14.77 9.05 -6.00
N ILE A 25 15.24 8.63 -4.82
CA ILE A 25 15.21 7.23 -4.40
C ILE A 25 13.75 6.74 -4.26
N TRP A 26 12.88 7.51 -3.59
CA TRP A 26 11.49 7.13 -3.38
C TRP A 26 10.70 7.07 -4.70
N PHE A 27 10.80 8.09 -5.53
CA PHE A 27 10.11 8.10 -6.83
C PHE A 27 10.67 7.05 -7.79
N GLY A 28 11.99 6.88 -7.81
CA GLY A 28 12.63 5.84 -8.61
C GLY A 28 12.18 4.45 -8.20
N PHE A 29 12.14 4.18 -6.89
CA PHE A 29 11.61 2.92 -6.37
C PHE A 29 10.12 2.74 -6.73
N ALA A 30 9.29 3.78 -6.55
CA ALA A 30 7.86 3.71 -6.88
C ALA A 30 7.62 3.39 -8.37
N ILE A 31 8.39 4.01 -9.27
CA ILE A 31 8.31 3.73 -10.71
C ILE A 31 8.71 2.28 -11.02
N LEU A 32 9.85 1.83 -10.48
CA LEU A 32 10.32 0.46 -10.67
C LEU A 32 9.32 -0.57 -10.10
N TYR A 33 8.74 -0.27 -8.94
CA TYR A 33 7.71 -1.09 -8.32
C TYR A 33 6.48 -1.23 -9.22
N GLN A 34 5.97 -0.11 -9.76
CA GLN A 34 4.82 -0.12 -10.65
C GLN A 34 5.08 -0.85 -11.96
N LEU A 35 6.27 -0.70 -12.53
CA LEU A 35 6.67 -1.43 -13.72
C LEU A 35 6.74 -2.95 -13.46
N ALA A 36 7.36 -3.36 -12.37
CA ALA A 36 7.47 -4.77 -12.00
C ALA A 36 6.08 -5.38 -11.71
N ARG A 37 5.21 -4.64 -11.00
CA ARG A 37 3.83 -5.05 -10.76
C ARG A 37 3.05 -5.21 -12.07
N GLY A 38 3.13 -4.24 -12.98
CA GLY A 38 2.46 -4.32 -14.28
C GLY A 38 2.95 -5.48 -15.15
N LEU A 39 4.19 -5.94 -14.97
CA LEU A 39 4.68 -7.16 -15.62
C LEU A 39 4.08 -8.42 -15.00
N ALA A 40 3.87 -8.45 -13.68
CA ALA A 40 3.25 -9.59 -13.00
C ALA A 40 1.76 -9.74 -13.32
N ASP A 41 1.05 -8.63 -13.56
CA ASP A 41 -0.39 -8.60 -13.91
C ASP A 41 -0.72 -9.19 -15.30
N ARG A 42 0.29 -9.59 -16.08
CA ARG A 42 0.08 -10.13 -17.45
C ARG A 42 -0.55 -11.52 -17.52
N ASN A 43 -0.66 -12.22 -16.41
CA ASN A 43 -1.28 -13.55 -16.37
C ASN A 43 -2.45 -13.59 -15.37
N PRO A 44 -3.62 -13.03 -15.71
CA PRO A 44 -4.77 -13.02 -14.84
C PRO A 44 -5.30 -14.42 -14.51
N ALA A 45 -5.23 -15.38 -15.43
CA ALA A 45 -5.67 -16.74 -15.20
C ALA A 45 -4.93 -17.38 -14.01
N LYS A 46 -3.60 -17.27 -13.98
CA LYS A 46 -2.78 -17.76 -12.87
C LYS A 46 -3.13 -17.06 -11.55
N ALA A 47 -3.44 -15.76 -11.59
CA ALA A 47 -3.83 -15.02 -10.40
C ALA A 47 -5.16 -15.50 -9.83
N PHE A 48 -6.13 -15.84 -10.71
CA PHE A 48 -7.40 -16.44 -10.29
C PHE A 48 -7.21 -17.84 -9.71
N ASP A 49 -6.41 -18.70 -10.36
CA ASP A 49 -6.13 -20.05 -9.88
C ASP A 49 -5.49 -20.04 -8.49
N ASN A 50 -4.50 -19.17 -8.29
CA ASN A 50 -3.85 -18.99 -7.00
C ASN A 50 -4.83 -18.44 -5.97
N GLY A 51 -5.67 -17.47 -6.34
CA GLY A 51 -6.70 -16.91 -5.47
C GLY A 51 -7.70 -17.98 -5.00
N GLN A 52 -8.16 -18.83 -5.94
CA GLN A 52 -9.05 -19.93 -5.62
C GLN A 52 -8.38 -21.00 -4.75
N ALA A 53 -7.09 -21.27 -4.97
CA ALA A 53 -6.34 -22.21 -4.12
C ALA A 53 -6.21 -21.70 -2.68
N VAL A 54 -5.91 -20.42 -2.49
CA VAL A 54 -5.84 -19.78 -1.16
C VAL A 54 -7.22 -19.82 -0.47
N PHE A 55 -8.28 -19.45 -1.20
CA PHE A 55 -9.65 -19.50 -0.71
C PHE A 55 -10.05 -20.92 -0.24
N ASN A 56 -9.77 -21.94 -1.07
CA ASN A 56 -10.09 -23.33 -0.73
C ASN A 56 -9.26 -23.81 0.46
N PHE A 57 -8.00 -23.43 0.56
CA PHE A 57 -7.16 -23.74 1.71
C PHE A 57 -7.70 -23.13 3.00
N GLU A 58 -8.08 -21.86 2.96
CA GLU A 58 -8.67 -21.16 4.11
C GLU A 58 -9.97 -21.86 4.56
N LEU A 59 -10.87 -22.13 3.61
CA LEU A 59 -12.13 -22.83 3.89
C LEU A 59 -11.90 -24.23 4.49
N HIS A 60 -10.86 -24.93 4.04
CA HIS A 60 -10.52 -26.26 4.56
C HIS A 60 -9.99 -26.19 6.01
N VAL A 61 -9.19 -25.17 6.33
CA VAL A 61 -8.57 -25.02 7.66
C VAL A 61 -9.54 -24.43 8.68
N THR A 62 -10.26 -23.39 8.29
CA THR A 62 -11.12 -22.62 9.22
C THR A 62 -12.57 -23.07 9.21
N HIS A 63 -13.02 -23.81 8.18
CA HIS A 63 -14.40 -24.24 7.92
C HIS A 63 -15.39 -23.07 7.84
N ARG A 64 -14.93 -21.83 7.87
CA ARG A 64 -15.72 -20.60 7.82
C ARG A 64 -14.92 -19.47 7.20
N LEU A 65 -15.59 -18.61 6.45
CA LEU A 65 -15.03 -17.35 5.95
C LEU A 65 -15.32 -16.26 6.96
N TYR A 66 -14.40 -16.04 7.88
CA TYR A 66 -14.52 -15.00 8.90
C TYR A 66 -14.61 -13.61 8.29
N GLU A 67 -13.93 -13.41 7.16
CA GLU A 67 -13.93 -12.15 6.41
C GLU A 67 -15.32 -11.77 5.92
N LEU A 68 -16.09 -12.74 5.38
CA LEU A 68 -17.49 -12.49 4.98
C LEU A 68 -18.38 -12.13 6.17
N THR A 69 -18.17 -12.78 7.30
CA THR A 69 -18.92 -12.47 8.53
C THR A 69 -18.61 -11.05 9.00
N PHE A 70 -17.33 -10.67 8.96
CA PHE A 70 -16.90 -9.33 9.34
C PHE A 70 -17.38 -8.27 8.33
N GLN A 71 -17.29 -8.56 7.04
CA GLN A 71 -17.80 -7.68 6.00
C GLN A 71 -19.29 -7.42 6.16
N ASN A 72 -20.09 -8.46 6.32
CA ASN A 72 -21.54 -8.33 6.54
C ASN A 72 -21.89 -7.49 7.79
N PHE A 73 -21.09 -7.63 8.85
CA PHE A 73 -21.25 -6.82 10.06
C PHE A 73 -20.96 -5.33 9.82
N VAL A 74 -19.93 -5.03 9.03
CA VAL A 74 -19.52 -3.66 8.68
C VAL A 74 -20.51 -3.06 7.69
N ASP A 75 -20.93 -3.80 6.66
CA ASP A 75 -21.81 -3.33 5.59
C ASP A 75 -23.20 -2.94 6.09
N GLN A 76 -23.69 -3.62 7.13
CA GLN A 76 -24.95 -3.26 7.78
C GLN A 76 -24.91 -1.90 8.50
N ARG A 77 -23.72 -1.30 8.64
CA ARG A 77 -23.49 -0.05 9.37
C ARG A 77 -22.74 0.94 8.50
N HIS A 78 -23.45 1.71 7.71
CA HIS A 78 -22.89 2.68 6.76
C HIS A 78 -21.79 3.58 7.36
N LEU A 79 -21.95 4.06 8.61
CA LEU A 79 -20.95 4.88 9.29
C LEU A 79 -19.66 4.10 9.56
N LEU A 80 -19.75 2.81 9.91
CA LEU A 80 -18.58 1.96 10.11
C LEU A 80 -17.87 1.66 8.78
N ALA A 81 -18.63 1.32 7.74
CA ALA A 81 -18.09 1.08 6.41
C ALA A 81 -17.33 2.32 5.90
N THR A 82 -17.92 3.50 6.02
CA THR A 82 -17.28 4.77 5.65
C THR A 82 -16.03 5.04 6.48
N ALA A 83 -16.09 4.85 7.80
CA ALA A 83 -14.95 5.08 8.69
C ALA A 83 -13.79 4.12 8.39
N VAL A 84 -14.07 2.83 8.17
CA VAL A 84 -13.07 1.82 7.83
C VAL A 84 -12.40 2.14 6.49
N SER A 85 -13.20 2.41 5.45
CA SER A 85 -12.69 2.78 4.13
C SER A 85 -11.86 4.06 4.17
N TRP A 86 -12.34 5.09 4.86
CA TRP A 86 -11.61 6.34 5.02
C TRP A 86 -10.30 6.15 5.77
N THR A 87 -10.30 5.38 6.86
CA THR A 87 -9.11 5.06 7.65
C THR A 87 -8.10 4.28 6.82
N TYR A 88 -8.53 3.28 6.07
CA TYR A 88 -7.67 2.47 5.21
C TYR A 88 -6.91 3.37 4.22
N TRP A 89 -7.63 4.19 3.44
CA TRP A 89 -7.01 5.05 2.45
C TRP A 89 -6.11 6.12 3.04
N ASN A 90 -6.56 6.77 4.13
CA ASN A 90 -5.78 7.85 4.74
C ASN A 90 -4.58 7.34 5.53
N SER A 91 -4.69 6.21 6.22
CA SER A 91 -3.59 5.69 7.02
C SER A 91 -2.43 5.19 6.18
N GLU A 92 -2.70 4.55 5.05
CA GLU A 92 -1.65 4.01 4.18
C GLU A 92 -0.70 5.11 3.66
N PHE A 93 -1.24 6.20 3.14
CA PHE A 93 -0.42 7.28 2.57
C PHE A 93 -0.04 8.34 3.60
N THR A 94 -0.98 8.76 4.45
CA THR A 94 -0.77 9.87 5.38
C THR A 94 0.11 9.46 6.55
N VAL A 95 -0.18 8.34 7.21
CA VAL A 95 0.58 7.90 8.39
C VAL A 95 2.00 7.51 7.99
N VAL A 96 2.17 6.76 6.91
CA VAL A 96 3.50 6.37 6.42
C VAL A 96 4.27 7.59 5.94
N GLY A 97 3.64 8.49 5.18
CA GLY A 97 4.26 9.72 4.70
C GLY A 97 4.68 10.65 5.86
N LEU A 98 3.82 10.83 6.86
CA LEU A 98 4.14 11.62 8.05
C LEU A 98 5.25 10.96 8.89
N ALA A 99 5.25 9.64 9.03
CA ALA A 99 6.30 8.92 9.73
C ALA A 99 7.66 9.09 9.04
N ILE A 100 7.71 8.97 7.71
CA ILE A 100 8.91 9.21 6.91
C ILE A 100 9.41 10.64 7.10
N LEU A 101 8.51 11.62 6.99
CA LEU A 101 8.84 13.03 7.18
C LEU A 101 9.33 13.31 8.61
N PHE A 102 8.65 12.78 9.61
CA PHE A 102 9.06 12.92 11.00
C PHE A 102 10.45 12.36 11.26
N VAL A 103 10.73 11.14 10.81
CA VAL A 103 12.04 10.51 10.99
C VAL A 103 13.11 11.27 10.22
N TYR A 104 12.81 11.75 9.00
CA TYR A 104 13.74 12.54 8.21
C TYR A 104 14.16 13.84 8.92
N VAL A 105 13.18 14.56 9.50
CA VAL A 105 13.42 15.88 10.11
C VAL A 105 13.96 15.77 11.53
N ARG A 106 13.42 14.82 12.33
CA ARG A 106 13.69 14.75 13.78
C ARG A 106 14.71 13.71 14.18
N ARG A 107 14.87 12.65 13.38
CA ARG A 107 15.73 11.51 13.70
C ARG A 107 16.54 11.10 12.47
N HIS A 108 17.20 12.07 11.87
CA HIS A 108 17.90 11.89 10.60
C HIS A 108 19.02 10.82 10.65
N ASP A 109 19.60 10.61 11.81
CA ASP A 109 20.56 9.53 12.10
C ASP A 109 19.96 8.13 11.84
N ALA A 110 18.69 7.93 12.21
CA ALA A 110 17.95 6.69 12.00
C ALA A 110 17.26 6.60 10.62
N PHE A 111 17.18 7.72 9.88
CA PHE A 111 16.38 7.81 8.67
C PHE A 111 16.79 6.80 7.58
N ILE A 112 18.08 6.61 7.36
CA ILE A 112 18.58 5.70 6.33
C ILE A 112 18.15 4.26 6.65
N GLY A 113 18.28 3.84 7.90
CA GLY A 113 17.82 2.51 8.33
C GLY A 113 16.31 2.36 8.15
N PHE A 114 15.54 3.33 8.64
CA PHE A 114 14.07 3.35 8.52
C PHE A 114 13.60 3.28 7.05
N ARG A 115 14.16 4.14 6.19
CA ARG A 115 13.87 4.13 4.74
C ARG A 115 14.20 2.77 4.12
N ASN A 116 15.39 2.24 4.37
CA ASN A 116 15.82 0.98 3.79
C ASN A 116 14.94 -0.19 4.23
N THR A 117 14.47 -0.19 5.48
CA THR A 117 13.53 -1.19 5.98
C THR A 117 12.21 -1.15 5.21
N ILE A 118 11.65 0.05 4.98
CA ILE A 118 10.41 0.18 4.20
C ILE A 118 10.62 -0.28 2.75
N LEU A 119 11.72 0.17 2.11
CA LEU A 119 12.01 -0.25 0.73
C LEU A 119 12.23 -1.76 0.62
N LEU A 120 12.94 -2.36 1.57
CA LEU A 120 13.16 -3.80 1.60
C LEU A 120 11.87 -4.59 1.84
N ALA A 121 11.04 -4.14 2.76
CA ALA A 121 9.75 -4.77 3.02
C ALA A 121 8.85 -4.76 1.76
N ASN A 122 8.79 -3.61 1.07
CA ASN A 122 8.05 -3.50 -0.20
C ASN A 122 8.67 -4.37 -1.30
N LEU A 123 9.99 -4.48 -1.37
CA LEU A 123 10.68 -5.35 -2.34
C LEU A 123 10.35 -6.83 -2.09
N ILE A 124 10.37 -7.27 -0.83
CA ILE A 124 9.99 -8.64 -0.46
C ILE A 124 8.52 -8.90 -0.84
N GLY A 125 7.62 -7.96 -0.53
CA GLY A 125 6.22 -8.06 -0.93
C GLY A 125 6.04 -8.13 -2.44
N LEU A 126 6.79 -7.32 -3.20
CA LEU A 126 6.78 -7.34 -4.67
C LEU A 126 7.27 -8.69 -5.22
N LEU A 127 8.34 -9.24 -4.66
CA LEU A 127 8.81 -10.58 -5.05
C LEU A 127 7.73 -11.63 -4.80
N GLY A 128 7.09 -11.61 -3.62
CA GLY A 128 5.95 -12.49 -3.34
C GLY A 128 4.84 -12.35 -4.39
N TYR A 129 4.48 -11.12 -4.73
CA TYR A 129 3.46 -10.84 -5.74
C TYR A 129 3.85 -11.33 -7.16
N VAL A 130 5.10 -11.19 -7.55
CA VAL A 130 5.60 -11.65 -8.86
C VAL A 130 5.62 -13.19 -8.95
N PHE A 131 6.05 -13.86 -7.87
CA PHE A 131 6.12 -15.33 -7.86
C PHE A 131 4.75 -16.00 -7.69
N MET A 132 3.88 -15.40 -6.90
CA MET A 132 2.55 -15.91 -6.60
C MET A 132 1.48 -14.80 -6.77
N PRO A 133 1.22 -14.36 -8.02
CA PRO A 133 0.16 -13.40 -8.28
C PRO A 133 -1.17 -14.01 -7.81
N THR A 134 -1.93 -13.28 -7.00
CA THR A 134 -3.16 -13.78 -6.40
C THR A 134 -4.28 -12.76 -6.62
N ALA A 135 -5.38 -13.20 -7.22
CA ALA A 135 -6.54 -12.36 -7.41
C ALA A 135 -7.20 -12.05 -6.05
N PRO A 136 -7.61 -10.80 -5.80
CA PRO A 136 -8.29 -10.45 -4.57
C PRO A 136 -9.65 -11.17 -4.45
N PRO A 137 -10.11 -11.53 -3.23
CA PRO A 137 -11.32 -12.31 -3.00
C PRO A 137 -12.57 -11.76 -3.68
N ARG A 138 -12.70 -10.44 -3.78
CA ARG A 138 -13.81 -9.75 -4.47
C ARG A 138 -13.98 -10.13 -5.95
N LEU A 139 -12.90 -10.55 -6.61
CA LEU A 139 -12.92 -10.96 -8.01
C LEU A 139 -13.21 -12.44 -8.19
N LEU A 140 -13.16 -13.25 -7.13
CA LEU A 140 -13.39 -14.69 -7.18
C LEU A 140 -14.89 -15.08 -7.20
N GLY A 141 -15.80 -14.11 -7.08
CA GLY A 141 -17.25 -14.36 -7.12
C GLY A 141 -17.80 -15.14 -5.93
N VAL A 142 -17.06 -15.21 -4.83
CA VAL A 142 -17.40 -15.99 -3.62
C VAL A 142 -18.22 -15.21 -2.57
N GLY A 143 -18.92 -14.16 -3.01
CA GLY A 143 -19.81 -13.38 -2.15
C GLY A 143 -19.20 -12.13 -1.52
N PHE A 144 -17.97 -11.81 -1.83
CA PHE A 144 -17.37 -10.54 -1.41
C PHE A 144 -17.91 -9.37 -2.25
N VAL A 145 -18.35 -8.31 -1.59
CA VAL A 145 -18.81 -7.08 -2.24
C VAL A 145 -17.67 -6.05 -2.24
N ASP A 146 -17.49 -5.37 -3.36
CA ASP A 146 -16.54 -4.27 -3.46
C ASP A 146 -17.14 -3.01 -2.83
N GLN A 147 -16.67 -2.65 -1.63
CA GLN A 147 -17.10 -1.45 -0.91
C GLN A 147 -16.74 -0.14 -1.61
N HIS A 148 -15.91 -0.21 -2.67
CA HIS A 148 -15.53 0.98 -3.44
C HIS A 148 -16.55 1.34 -4.53
N ARG A 149 -17.56 0.50 -4.77
CA ARG A 149 -18.57 0.74 -5.81
C ARG A 149 -19.55 1.87 -5.48
N ASP A 150 -19.75 2.19 -4.20
CA ASP A 150 -20.78 3.10 -3.74
C ASP A 150 -20.28 4.40 -3.12
N GLY A 151 -19.00 4.70 -3.11
CA GLY A 151 -18.51 5.84 -2.37
C GLY A 151 -17.33 6.58 -2.96
N LEU A 152 -17.57 7.79 -3.37
CA LEU A 152 -16.72 8.99 -3.33
C LEU A 152 -15.41 9.06 -4.10
N VAL A 153 -14.84 7.97 -4.62
CA VAL A 153 -13.64 8.06 -5.46
C VAL A 153 -13.68 7.05 -6.59
N ASN A 154 -14.32 7.41 -7.68
CA ASN A 154 -14.19 6.72 -8.95
C ASN A 154 -12.82 7.09 -9.57
N PHE A 155 -11.74 6.44 -9.15
CA PHE A 155 -10.46 6.44 -9.84
C PHE A 155 -10.34 5.16 -10.70
N ALA A 156 -11.32 4.94 -11.54
CA ALA A 156 -11.22 3.89 -12.53
C ALA A 156 -11.71 4.46 -13.84
N ALA A 157 -10.81 4.94 -14.62
CA ALA A 157 -10.90 4.94 -16.07
C ALA A 157 -9.60 4.40 -16.60
#